data_1e1727b23f27a4ff71b5f3d8d8ac1cfb
#
_entry.id   1e1727b23f27a4ff71b5f3d8d8ac1cfb
#
_cell.length_a   1.000
_cell.length_b   1.000
_cell.length_c   1.000
_cell.angle_alpha   90.00
_cell.angle_beta   90.00
_cell.angle_gamma   90.00
#
_symmetry.space_group_name_H-M   'P 1'
#
loop_
_entity.id
_entity.type
_entity.pdbx_description
1 polymer ?
#
loop_
_entity_poly.entity_id
_entity_poly.type
_entity_poly.pdbx_seq_one_letter_code
_entity_poly.pdbx_strand_id
1 'polypeptide(L)'
;LSTIDIPTKGKVYINDTEVRSMGENEIGKFRYENLGFIFQEFNLLDSLTILENIAVPLSLANLPQEEIEARVKETASRLSIDSLLHKYPNECSGGQRQRAAICRALVTHPKLIVADEPTGNLDSHTSHEILEIFKELNDQDGVSILMVTHDPMIASYSQKLLYIKDGVIAKQVVKGDLTQKEYFHKIVDVNSAESMSLFEGE
;
A
#
# COMPACT_ATOMS: atom_id res chain seq x y z
N LEU A 1 10.77 6.05 -3.31
CA LEU A 1 9.73 5.78 -4.31
C LEU A 1 8.42 6.52 -4.01
N SER A 2 8.09 6.72 -2.73
CA SER A 2 6.89 7.45 -2.29
C SER A 2 6.84 8.93 -2.68
N THR A 3 7.93 9.49 -3.23
CA THR A 3 8.08 10.91 -3.55
C THR A 3 8.03 11.85 -2.32
N ILE A 4 7.94 11.30 -1.11
CA ILE A 4 7.94 12.09 0.15
C ILE A 4 9.34 12.62 0.43
N ASP A 5 10.36 11.80 0.15
CA ASP A 5 11.76 12.15 0.31
C ASP A 5 12.49 12.20 -1.04
N ILE A 6 13.54 13.01 -1.12
CA ILE A 6 14.32 13.23 -2.34
C ILE A 6 15.62 12.44 -2.22
N PRO A 7 15.98 11.60 -3.19
CA PRO A 7 17.22 10.86 -3.15
C PRO A 7 18.44 11.82 -3.21
N THR A 8 19.41 11.60 -2.34
CA THR A 8 20.67 12.39 -2.30
C THR A 8 21.42 12.29 -3.64
N LYS A 9 21.44 11.10 -4.26
CA LYS A 9 22.04 10.81 -5.57
C LYS A 9 21.14 9.86 -6.36
N GLY A 10 21.30 9.88 -7.67
CA GLY A 10 20.53 9.04 -8.58
C GLY A 10 19.20 9.68 -8.99
N LYS A 11 18.42 8.92 -9.74
CA LYS A 11 17.13 9.33 -10.32
C LYS A 11 16.07 8.29 -10.01
N VAL A 12 14.85 8.76 -9.77
CA VAL A 12 13.67 7.91 -9.57
C VAL A 12 12.69 8.19 -10.70
N TYR A 13 12.25 7.13 -11.35
CA TYR A 13 11.24 7.17 -12.41
C TYR A 13 10.01 6.40 -11.98
N ILE A 14 8.84 6.98 -12.19
CA ILE A 14 7.55 6.30 -12.06
C ILE A 14 6.83 6.53 -13.39
N ASN A 15 6.50 5.44 -14.10
CA ASN A 15 5.89 5.50 -15.44
C ASN A 15 6.66 6.47 -16.38
N ASP A 16 7.95 6.28 -16.54
CA ASP A 16 8.85 7.09 -17.39
C ASP A 16 9.00 8.57 -16.98
N THR A 17 8.36 8.98 -15.90
CA THR A 17 8.45 10.35 -15.39
C THR A 17 9.52 10.45 -14.29
N GLU A 18 10.53 11.31 -14.48
CA GLU A 18 11.54 11.57 -13.47
C GLU A 18 10.97 12.43 -12.34
N VAL A 19 10.78 11.82 -11.17
CA VAL A 19 10.12 12.48 -10.03
C VAL A 19 10.90 13.65 -9.47
N ARG A 20 12.26 13.58 -9.47
CA ARG A 20 13.12 14.62 -8.92
C ARG A 20 13.07 15.93 -9.70
N SER A 21 12.70 15.91 -10.96
CA SER A 21 12.64 17.11 -11.82
C SER A 21 11.39 17.95 -11.62
N MET A 22 10.43 17.46 -10.84
CA MET A 22 9.14 18.13 -10.62
C MET A 22 9.25 19.24 -9.58
N GLY A 23 8.58 20.36 -9.83
CA GLY A 23 8.35 21.41 -8.85
C GLY A 23 7.28 20.98 -7.80
N GLU A 24 7.18 21.73 -6.69
CA GLU A 24 6.27 21.39 -5.58
C GLU A 24 4.81 21.18 -6.02
N ASN A 25 4.29 22.04 -6.88
CA ASN A 25 2.92 21.92 -7.38
C ASN A 25 2.74 20.71 -8.31
N GLU A 26 3.74 20.41 -9.14
CA GLU A 26 3.72 19.28 -10.06
C GLU A 26 3.77 17.96 -9.31
N ILE A 27 4.60 17.85 -8.26
CA ILE A 27 4.72 16.64 -7.45
C ILE A 27 3.43 16.36 -6.65
N GLY A 28 2.73 17.40 -6.20
CA GLY A 28 1.42 17.29 -5.55
C GLY A 28 0.38 16.69 -6.51
N LYS A 29 0.27 17.22 -7.71
CA LYS A 29 -0.60 16.72 -8.76
C LYS A 29 -0.24 15.29 -9.17
N PHE A 30 1.06 15.01 -9.34
CA PHE A 30 1.55 13.67 -9.69
C PHE A 30 1.18 12.63 -8.63
N ARG A 31 1.32 12.95 -7.34
CA ARG A 31 0.90 12.08 -6.23
C ARG A 31 -0.58 11.76 -6.31
N TYR A 32 -1.39 12.78 -6.46
CA TYR A 32 -2.85 12.63 -6.56
C TYR A 32 -3.26 11.72 -7.74
N GLU A 33 -2.63 11.90 -8.90
CA GLU A 33 -2.99 11.19 -10.12
C GLU A 33 -2.42 9.76 -10.22
N ASN A 34 -1.34 9.47 -9.49
CA ASN A 34 -0.61 8.22 -9.71
C ASN A 34 -0.38 7.37 -8.47
N LEU A 35 -0.45 7.94 -7.25
CA LEU A 35 -0.04 7.24 -6.04
C LEU A 35 -1.17 7.12 -5.02
N GLY A 36 -1.33 5.93 -4.45
CA GLY A 36 -2.10 5.68 -3.24
C GLY A 36 -1.18 5.30 -2.10
N PHE A 37 -1.47 5.76 -0.87
CA PHE A 37 -0.66 5.46 0.30
C PHE A 37 -1.48 4.72 1.35
N ILE A 38 -0.92 3.61 1.86
CA ILE A 38 -1.49 2.81 2.94
C ILE A 38 -0.42 2.67 4.02
N PHE A 39 -0.76 2.97 5.26
CA PHE A 39 0.14 2.98 6.41
C PHE A 39 -0.30 1.95 7.45
N GLN A 40 0.64 1.49 8.26
CA GLN A 40 0.41 0.57 9.37
C GLN A 40 -0.61 1.12 10.40
N GLU A 41 -0.55 2.41 10.70
CA GLU A 41 -1.45 3.07 11.66
C GLU A 41 -2.71 3.67 11.01
N PHE A 42 -3.04 3.23 9.78
CA PHE A 42 -4.18 3.67 8.99
C PHE A 42 -4.15 5.16 8.61
N ASN A 43 -3.63 6.03 9.46
CA ASN A 43 -3.56 7.49 9.32
C ASN A 43 -4.90 8.12 8.91
N LEU A 44 -5.99 7.65 9.51
CA LEU A 44 -7.30 8.27 9.42
C LEU A 44 -7.38 9.46 10.37
N LEU A 45 -8.10 10.48 9.98
CA LEU A 45 -8.35 11.66 10.79
C LEU A 45 -9.55 11.37 11.71
N ASP A 46 -9.31 11.31 13.02
CA ASP A 46 -10.33 10.94 14.02
C ASP A 46 -11.49 11.93 14.11
N SER A 47 -11.29 13.18 13.70
CA SER A 47 -12.31 14.22 13.64
C SER A 47 -13.23 14.14 12.43
N LEU A 48 -12.94 13.28 11.47
CA LEU A 48 -13.70 13.06 10.25
C LEU A 48 -14.35 11.70 10.26
N THR A 49 -15.54 11.58 9.67
CA THR A 49 -16.20 10.32 9.38
C THR A 49 -15.37 9.47 8.39
N ILE A 50 -15.69 8.21 8.24
CA ILE A 50 -15.07 7.33 7.23
C ILE A 50 -15.29 7.89 5.81
N LEU A 51 -16.49 8.38 5.50
CA LEU A 51 -16.78 9.03 4.23
C LEU A 51 -15.86 10.22 3.97
N GLU A 52 -15.74 11.13 4.95
CA GLU A 52 -14.90 12.31 4.84
C GLU A 52 -13.41 11.96 4.73
N ASN A 53 -12.94 10.95 5.48
CA ASN A 53 -11.58 10.44 5.35
C ASN A 53 -11.26 9.94 3.93
N ILE A 54 -12.17 9.19 3.33
CA ILE A 54 -12.02 8.69 1.95
C ILE A 54 -12.09 9.85 0.96
N ALA A 55 -12.91 10.86 1.22
CA ALA A 55 -13.10 12.03 0.36
C ALA A 55 -11.92 13.01 0.36
N VAL A 56 -11.06 13.00 1.38
CA VAL A 56 -9.95 13.97 1.54
C VAL A 56 -9.15 14.22 0.24
N PRO A 57 -8.61 13.21 -0.45
CA PRO A 57 -7.82 13.46 -1.65
C PRO A 57 -8.64 14.10 -2.79
N LEU A 58 -9.92 13.75 -2.93
CA LEU A 58 -10.80 14.31 -3.94
C LEU A 58 -11.16 15.77 -3.64
N SER A 59 -11.38 16.07 -2.36
CA SER A 59 -11.67 17.43 -1.90
C SER A 59 -10.47 18.35 -2.10
N LEU A 60 -9.26 17.88 -1.86
CA LEU A 60 -8.02 18.62 -2.11
C LEU A 60 -7.79 18.90 -3.61
N ALA A 61 -8.31 18.04 -4.48
CA ALA A 61 -8.29 18.24 -5.92
C ALA A 61 -9.44 19.15 -6.42
N ASN A 62 -10.27 19.67 -5.50
CA ASN A 62 -11.43 20.53 -5.80
C ASN A 62 -12.44 19.89 -6.77
N LEU A 63 -12.71 18.58 -6.66
CA LEU A 63 -13.76 17.93 -7.42
C LEU A 63 -15.14 18.39 -6.95
N PRO A 64 -16.16 18.37 -7.85
CA PRO A 64 -17.55 18.62 -7.48
C PRO A 64 -18.05 17.64 -6.42
N GLN A 65 -18.89 18.10 -5.49
CA GLN A 65 -19.41 17.27 -4.39
C GLN A 65 -20.11 16.01 -4.86
N GLU A 66 -20.91 16.10 -5.93
CA GLU A 66 -21.60 14.95 -6.50
C GLU A 66 -20.64 13.85 -7.01
N GLU A 67 -19.52 14.25 -7.61
CA GLU A 67 -18.49 13.34 -8.08
C GLU A 67 -17.75 12.69 -6.90
N ILE A 68 -17.44 13.48 -5.85
CA ILE A 68 -16.82 12.97 -4.63
C ILE A 68 -17.69 11.88 -4.00
N GLU A 69 -18.97 12.17 -3.80
CA GLU A 69 -19.91 11.20 -3.21
C GLU A 69 -20.06 9.93 -4.03
N ALA A 70 -20.12 10.05 -5.35
CA ALA A 70 -20.22 8.90 -6.25
C ALA A 70 -18.98 8.00 -6.14
N ARG A 71 -17.77 8.56 -6.23
CA ARG A 71 -16.52 7.80 -6.14
C ARG A 71 -16.32 7.16 -4.76
N VAL A 72 -16.65 7.89 -3.69
CA VAL A 72 -16.56 7.35 -2.32
C VAL A 72 -17.49 6.16 -2.15
N LYS A 73 -18.76 6.26 -2.59
CA LYS A 73 -19.72 5.15 -2.52
C LYS A 73 -19.28 3.94 -3.33
N GLU A 74 -18.83 4.14 -4.56
CA GLU A 74 -18.33 3.07 -5.42
C GLU A 74 -17.18 2.32 -4.75
N THR A 75 -16.16 3.06 -4.26
CA THR A 75 -14.99 2.45 -3.62
C THR A 75 -15.34 1.77 -2.29
N ALA A 76 -16.23 2.36 -1.50
CA ALA A 76 -16.68 1.79 -0.23
C ALA A 76 -17.48 0.49 -0.45
N SER A 77 -18.34 0.46 -1.45
CA SER A 77 -19.12 -0.73 -1.83
C SER A 77 -18.20 -1.87 -2.23
N ARG A 78 -17.19 -1.59 -3.05
CA ARG A 78 -16.19 -2.56 -3.48
C ARG A 78 -15.46 -3.21 -2.30
N LEU A 79 -15.18 -2.46 -1.23
CA LEU A 79 -14.49 -2.95 -0.03
C LEU A 79 -15.44 -3.34 1.10
N SER A 80 -16.75 -3.38 0.83
CA SER A 80 -17.82 -3.80 1.78
C SER A 80 -17.83 -2.99 3.08
N ILE A 81 -17.65 -1.66 2.97
CA ILE A 81 -17.68 -0.74 4.11
C ILE A 81 -18.74 0.36 3.99
N ASP A 82 -19.74 0.21 3.11
CA ASP A 82 -20.84 1.17 2.94
C ASP A 82 -21.52 1.54 4.25
N SER A 83 -21.76 0.54 5.11
CA SER A 83 -22.41 0.73 6.41
C SER A 83 -21.57 1.53 7.42
N LEU A 84 -20.30 1.78 7.13
CA LEU A 84 -19.36 2.49 7.99
C LEU A 84 -19.19 3.94 7.63
N LEU A 85 -19.67 4.40 6.47
CA LEU A 85 -19.39 5.72 5.92
C LEU A 85 -19.70 6.88 6.86
N HIS A 86 -20.72 6.74 7.70
CA HIS A 86 -21.12 7.78 8.67
C HIS A 86 -20.53 7.60 10.07
N LYS A 87 -19.72 6.56 10.30
CA LYS A 87 -19.00 6.34 11.56
C LYS A 87 -17.70 7.11 11.60
N TYR A 88 -17.21 7.34 12.81
CA TYR A 88 -15.86 7.86 13.05
C TYR A 88 -14.86 6.71 13.19
N PRO A 89 -13.55 6.93 12.94
CA PRO A 89 -12.53 5.90 13.04
C PRO A 89 -12.51 5.16 14.38
N ASN A 90 -12.78 5.85 15.49
CA ASN A 90 -12.84 5.27 16.83
C ASN A 90 -14.03 4.32 17.08
N GLU A 91 -15.03 4.32 16.19
CA GLU A 91 -16.17 3.42 16.22
C GLU A 91 -15.96 2.16 15.35
N CYS A 92 -14.78 2.04 14.72
CA CYS A 92 -14.44 0.99 13.77
C CYS A 92 -13.37 0.05 14.31
N SER A 93 -13.47 -1.25 13.97
CA SER A 93 -12.40 -2.22 14.24
C SER A 93 -11.13 -1.90 13.43
N GLY A 94 -10.00 -2.53 13.78
CA GLY A 94 -8.73 -2.37 13.05
C GLY A 94 -8.87 -2.69 11.55
N GLY A 95 -9.48 -3.83 11.22
CA GLY A 95 -9.72 -4.23 9.83
C GLY A 95 -10.66 -3.28 9.09
N GLN A 96 -11.68 -2.74 9.75
CA GLN A 96 -12.58 -1.73 9.18
C GLN A 96 -11.85 -0.43 8.88
N ARG A 97 -10.99 0.03 9.80
CA ARG A 97 -10.12 1.20 9.58
C ARG A 97 -9.15 0.98 8.44
N GLN A 98 -8.57 -0.21 8.33
CA GLN A 98 -7.67 -0.54 7.23
C GLN A 98 -8.39 -0.55 5.88
N ARG A 99 -9.59 -1.12 5.79
CA ARG A 99 -10.41 -1.05 4.58
C ARG A 99 -10.74 0.40 4.21
N ALA A 100 -11.02 1.26 5.17
CA ALA A 100 -11.24 2.69 4.93
C ALA A 100 -9.97 3.39 4.42
N ALA A 101 -8.79 3.08 4.97
CA ALA A 101 -7.50 3.59 4.48
C ALA A 101 -7.19 3.11 3.05
N ILE A 102 -7.53 1.86 2.72
CA ILE A 102 -7.43 1.33 1.36
C ILE A 102 -8.40 2.07 0.42
N CYS A 103 -9.66 2.29 0.82
CA CYS A 103 -10.61 3.10 0.04
C CYS A 103 -10.04 4.50 -0.25
N ARG A 104 -9.50 5.18 0.77
CA ARG A 104 -8.87 6.49 0.60
C ARG A 104 -7.71 6.47 -0.40
N ALA A 105 -6.92 5.39 -0.39
CA ALA A 105 -5.83 5.23 -1.35
C ALA A 105 -6.32 4.96 -2.77
N LEU A 106 -7.46 4.29 -2.93
CA LEU A 106 -8.01 3.87 -4.23
C LEU A 106 -8.92 4.90 -4.90
N VAL A 107 -9.53 5.80 -4.13
CA VAL A 107 -10.57 6.71 -4.62
C VAL A 107 -10.10 7.66 -5.73
N THR A 108 -8.79 7.85 -5.88
CA THR A 108 -8.15 8.60 -6.96
C THR A 108 -7.81 7.77 -8.19
N HIS A 109 -8.08 6.45 -8.17
CA HIS A 109 -7.68 5.48 -9.21
C HIS A 109 -6.16 5.49 -9.48
N PRO A 110 -5.32 5.26 -8.45
CA PRO A 110 -3.87 5.31 -8.56
C PRO A 110 -3.33 4.18 -9.43
N LYS A 111 -2.18 4.41 -10.06
CA LYS A 111 -1.44 3.37 -10.80
C LYS A 111 -0.50 2.56 -9.91
N LEU A 112 -0.08 3.15 -8.79
CA LEU A 112 0.81 2.54 -7.82
C LEU A 112 0.31 2.79 -6.40
N ILE A 113 0.14 1.72 -5.63
CA ILE A 113 -0.08 1.78 -4.19
C ILE A 113 1.26 1.53 -3.49
N VAL A 114 1.61 2.42 -2.55
CA VAL A 114 2.73 2.25 -1.63
C VAL A 114 2.16 1.90 -0.26
N ALA A 115 2.42 0.68 0.20
CA ALA A 115 1.90 0.15 1.45
C ALA A 115 3.05 -0.14 2.42
N ASP A 116 3.02 0.48 3.58
CA ASP A 116 4.01 0.32 4.65
C ASP A 116 3.38 -0.47 5.79
N GLU A 117 3.84 -1.73 5.97
CA GLU A 117 3.32 -2.70 6.95
C GLU A 117 1.77 -2.74 7.01
N PRO A 118 1.08 -2.93 5.87
CA PRO A 118 -0.36 -2.68 5.76
C PRO A 118 -1.24 -3.60 6.62
N THR A 119 -0.67 -4.64 7.21
CA THR A 119 -1.36 -5.61 8.05
C THR A 119 -0.73 -5.75 9.45
N GLY A 120 0.27 -4.93 9.77
CA GLY A 120 1.05 -5.05 11.01
C GLY A 120 0.24 -4.89 12.31
N ASN A 121 -0.90 -4.22 12.25
CA ASN A 121 -1.80 -4.00 13.41
C ASN A 121 -3.08 -4.85 13.36
N LEU A 122 -3.11 -5.91 12.55
CA LEU A 122 -4.27 -6.75 12.33
C LEU A 122 -4.02 -8.19 12.78
N ASP A 123 -5.10 -8.89 13.14
CA ASP A 123 -5.04 -10.33 13.35
C ASP A 123 -4.83 -11.08 12.03
N SER A 124 -4.43 -12.36 12.10
CA SER A 124 -4.07 -13.16 10.93
C SER A 124 -5.20 -13.33 9.92
N HIS A 125 -6.45 -13.45 10.39
CA HIS A 125 -7.61 -13.62 9.51
C HIS A 125 -7.88 -12.33 8.72
N THR A 126 -7.94 -11.20 9.42
CA THR A 126 -8.13 -9.88 8.82
C THR A 126 -6.97 -9.53 7.88
N SER A 127 -5.72 -9.90 8.24
CA SER A 127 -4.55 -9.72 7.38
C SER A 127 -4.71 -10.46 6.06
N HIS A 128 -5.17 -11.72 6.10
CA HIS A 128 -5.42 -12.50 4.91
C HIS A 128 -6.48 -11.85 4.00
N GLU A 129 -7.59 -11.37 4.56
CA GLU A 129 -8.63 -10.66 3.80
C GLU A 129 -8.07 -9.42 3.09
N ILE A 130 -7.23 -8.63 3.76
CA ILE A 130 -6.60 -7.45 3.17
C ILE A 130 -5.63 -7.82 2.04
N LEU A 131 -4.86 -8.91 2.20
CA LEU A 131 -3.94 -9.38 1.17
C LEU A 131 -4.66 -9.92 -0.06
N GLU A 132 -5.82 -10.57 0.10
CA GLU A 132 -6.68 -10.97 -1.04
C GLU A 132 -7.22 -9.73 -1.78
N ILE A 133 -7.62 -8.67 -1.07
CA ILE A 133 -7.99 -7.39 -1.71
C ILE A 133 -6.83 -6.84 -2.55
N PHE A 134 -5.60 -6.84 -2.02
CA PHE A 134 -4.44 -6.37 -2.78
C PHE A 134 -4.17 -7.21 -4.03
N LYS A 135 -4.33 -8.52 -3.90
CA LYS A 135 -4.20 -9.43 -5.04
C LYS A 135 -5.25 -9.15 -6.11
N GLU A 136 -6.51 -8.98 -5.73
CA GLU A 136 -7.59 -8.63 -6.67
C GLU A 136 -7.31 -7.29 -7.38
N LEU A 137 -6.87 -6.26 -6.66
CA LEU A 137 -6.49 -4.97 -7.24
C LEU A 137 -5.38 -5.09 -8.28
N ASN A 138 -4.39 -5.95 -8.02
CA ASN A 138 -3.31 -6.17 -8.97
C ASN A 138 -3.77 -7.00 -10.17
N ASP A 139 -4.48 -8.12 -9.94
CA ASP A 139 -4.85 -9.07 -10.98
C ASP A 139 -5.96 -8.53 -11.91
N GLN A 140 -6.93 -7.79 -11.36
CA GLN A 140 -8.12 -7.34 -12.10
C GLN A 140 -7.99 -5.90 -12.62
N ASP A 141 -7.42 -4.99 -11.80
CA ASP A 141 -7.34 -3.57 -12.16
C ASP A 141 -5.95 -3.17 -12.67
N GLY A 142 -4.98 -4.06 -12.62
CA GLY A 142 -3.60 -3.77 -13.02
C GLY A 142 -2.88 -2.74 -12.14
N VAL A 143 -3.38 -2.49 -10.93
CA VAL A 143 -2.73 -1.57 -9.98
C VAL A 143 -1.44 -2.21 -9.47
N SER A 144 -0.33 -1.53 -9.65
CA SER A 144 0.94 -1.97 -9.06
C SER A 144 0.95 -1.74 -7.56
N ILE A 145 1.46 -2.69 -6.78
CA ILE A 145 1.54 -2.56 -5.32
C ILE A 145 2.99 -2.74 -4.88
N LEU A 146 3.56 -1.71 -4.29
CA LEU A 146 4.85 -1.74 -3.61
C LEU A 146 4.60 -1.83 -2.11
N MET A 147 4.85 -3.00 -1.53
CA MET A 147 4.62 -3.26 -0.11
C MET A 147 5.95 -3.40 0.63
N VAL A 148 6.06 -2.76 1.79
CA VAL A 148 7.14 -2.99 2.75
C VAL A 148 6.60 -3.86 3.86
N THR A 149 7.30 -4.94 4.20
CA THR A 149 6.96 -5.81 5.32
C THR A 149 8.19 -6.59 5.79
N HIS A 150 8.21 -6.95 7.05
CA HIS A 150 9.19 -7.87 7.63
C HIS A 150 8.64 -9.30 7.81
N ASP A 151 7.36 -9.53 7.50
CA ASP A 151 6.72 -10.84 7.62
C ASP A 151 6.82 -11.65 6.31
N PRO A 152 7.52 -12.81 6.31
CA PRO A 152 7.65 -13.68 5.14
C PRO A 152 6.31 -14.18 4.59
N MET A 153 5.29 -14.36 5.46
CA MET A 153 3.97 -14.82 5.04
C MET A 153 3.28 -13.74 4.20
N ILE A 154 3.32 -12.49 4.66
CA ILE A 154 2.79 -11.34 3.91
C ILE A 154 3.55 -11.16 2.60
N ALA A 155 4.89 -11.22 2.64
CA ALA A 155 5.73 -11.12 1.45
C ALA A 155 5.42 -12.21 0.41
N SER A 156 4.93 -13.40 0.82
CA SER A 156 4.58 -14.49 -0.10
C SER A 156 3.40 -14.22 -1.03
N TYR A 157 2.62 -13.18 -0.76
CA TYR A 157 1.55 -12.72 -1.65
C TYR A 157 2.08 -11.90 -2.83
N SER A 158 3.33 -11.44 -2.78
CA SER A 158 3.94 -10.67 -3.86
C SER A 158 4.36 -11.55 -5.04
N GLN A 159 4.53 -10.93 -6.20
CA GLN A 159 5.12 -11.56 -7.39
C GLN A 159 6.65 -11.51 -7.36
N LYS A 160 7.20 -10.52 -6.62
CA LYS A 160 8.64 -10.24 -6.57
C LYS A 160 9.03 -9.69 -5.20
N LEU A 161 10.03 -10.29 -4.59
CA LEU A 161 10.65 -9.82 -3.35
C LEU A 161 11.98 -9.13 -3.64
N LEU A 162 12.19 -7.98 -3.04
CA LEU A 162 13.48 -7.32 -2.93
C LEU A 162 13.90 -7.32 -1.46
N TYR A 163 14.92 -8.10 -1.12
CA TYR A 163 15.47 -8.15 0.23
C TYR A 163 16.51 -7.04 0.40
N ILE A 164 16.25 -6.15 1.35
CA ILE A 164 17.10 -4.99 1.63
C ILE A 164 17.88 -5.26 2.93
N LYS A 165 19.21 -5.10 2.87
CA LYS A 165 20.12 -5.19 4.02
C LYS A 165 21.12 -4.04 3.94
N ASP A 166 21.33 -3.35 5.05
CA ASP A 166 22.28 -2.23 5.15
C ASP A 166 22.10 -1.16 4.05
N GLY A 167 20.86 -0.91 3.66
CA GLY A 167 20.51 0.10 2.66
C GLY A 167 20.74 -0.30 1.19
N VAL A 168 21.10 -1.58 0.94
CA VAL A 168 21.29 -2.11 -0.42
C VAL A 168 20.35 -3.27 -0.70
N ILE A 169 20.02 -3.49 -1.98
CA ILE A 169 19.28 -4.68 -2.40
C ILE A 169 20.24 -5.86 -2.38
N ALA A 170 20.21 -6.65 -1.30
CA ALA A 170 21.07 -7.82 -1.14
C ALA A 170 20.60 -9.01 -1.98
N LYS A 171 19.28 -9.19 -2.15
CA LYS A 171 18.72 -10.31 -2.90
C LYS A 171 17.40 -9.95 -3.57
N GLN A 172 17.15 -10.59 -4.72
CA GLN A 172 15.88 -10.52 -5.42
C GLN A 172 15.35 -11.95 -5.64
N VAL A 173 14.07 -12.16 -5.33
CA VAL A 173 13.38 -13.43 -5.56
C VAL A 173 12.11 -13.17 -6.35
N VAL A 174 11.91 -13.93 -7.42
CA VAL A 174 10.70 -13.87 -8.25
C VAL A 174 9.89 -15.13 -8.01
N LYS A 175 8.57 -14.98 -7.85
CA LYS A 175 7.65 -16.09 -7.62
C LYS A 175 7.58 -17.00 -8.85
N GLY A 176 7.41 -16.45 -10.05
CA GLY A 176 7.24 -17.20 -11.28
C GLY A 176 6.11 -18.22 -11.17
N ASP A 177 6.38 -19.48 -11.56
CA ASP A 177 5.42 -20.59 -11.51
C ASP A 177 5.31 -21.28 -10.15
N LEU A 178 6.01 -20.78 -9.11
CA LEU A 178 5.95 -21.35 -7.76
C LEU A 178 4.55 -21.15 -7.16
N THR A 179 4.08 -22.18 -6.46
CA THR A 179 2.94 -22.01 -5.56
C THR A 179 3.26 -21.03 -4.45
N GLN A 180 2.25 -20.44 -3.81
CA GLN A 180 2.46 -19.52 -2.69
C GLN A 180 3.25 -20.18 -1.55
N LYS A 181 3.01 -21.47 -1.27
CA LYS A 181 3.72 -22.23 -0.24
C LYS A 181 5.21 -22.40 -0.59
N GLU A 182 5.54 -22.75 -1.82
CA GLU A 182 6.94 -22.89 -2.27
C GLU A 182 7.66 -21.54 -2.24
N TYR A 183 6.97 -20.48 -2.67
CA TYR A 183 7.49 -19.12 -2.63
C TYR A 183 7.74 -18.64 -1.19
N PHE A 184 6.80 -18.91 -0.26
CA PHE A 184 6.97 -18.65 1.16
C PHE A 184 8.23 -19.33 1.72
N HIS A 185 8.43 -20.64 1.48
CA HIS A 185 9.63 -21.33 1.94
C HIS A 185 10.90 -20.70 1.38
N LYS A 186 10.91 -20.33 0.10
CA LYS A 186 12.05 -19.65 -0.52
C LYS A 186 12.36 -18.29 0.12
N ILE A 187 11.34 -17.54 0.55
CA ILE A 187 11.49 -16.27 1.28
C ILE A 187 12.07 -16.53 2.67
N VAL A 188 11.56 -17.54 3.38
CA VAL A 188 12.07 -17.92 4.71
C VAL A 188 13.53 -18.34 4.65
N ASP A 189 13.93 -19.12 3.63
CA ASP A 189 15.32 -19.53 3.43
C ASP A 189 16.25 -18.32 3.22
N VAL A 190 15.78 -17.31 2.47
CA VAL A 190 16.53 -16.06 2.27
C VAL A 190 16.72 -15.31 3.59
N ASN A 191 15.65 -15.15 4.38
CA ASN A 191 15.73 -14.47 5.68
C ASN A 191 16.63 -15.21 6.65
N SER A 192 16.55 -16.56 6.68
CA SER A 192 17.36 -17.39 7.57
C SER A 192 18.85 -17.38 7.20
N ALA A 193 19.18 -17.50 5.92
CA ALA A 193 20.56 -17.44 5.45
C ALA A 193 21.23 -16.09 5.78
N GLU A 194 20.51 -15.00 5.59
CA GLU A 194 21.02 -13.67 5.90
C GLU A 194 21.13 -13.40 7.41
N SER A 195 20.24 -13.99 8.22
CA SER A 195 20.36 -13.92 9.67
C SER A 195 21.54 -14.75 10.20
N MET A 196 21.80 -15.93 9.61
CA MET A 196 22.94 -16.78 9.98
C MET A 196 24.28 -16.14 9.65
N SER A 197 24.37 -15.35 8.58
CA SER A 197 25.61 -14.63 8.22
C SER A 197 26.08 -13.64 9.31
N LEU A 198 25.19 -13.23 10.22
CA LEU A 198 25.53 -12.39 11.36
C LEU A 198 26.30 -13.16 12.46
N PHE A 199 26.12 -14.48 12.55
CA PHE A 199 26.79 -15.33 13.53
C PHE A 199 28.12 -15.90 12.99
N GLU A 200 28.37 -15.86 11.68
CA GLU A 200 29.60 -16.36 11.06
C GLU A 200 30.71 -15.29 10.99
N GLY A 201 30.43 -14.06 11.43
CA GLY A 201 31.34 -12.91 11.45
C GLY A 201 32.03 -12.65 12.80
N GLU A 202 31.95 -13.61 13.78
CA GLU A 202 32.69 -13.56 15.06
C GLU A 202 33.96 -14.41 15.02
#